data_67047f383b3f0f5cadddac3ef6fbad9d
#
_entry.id   67047f383b3f0f5cadddac3ef6fbad9d
#
_cell.length_a   1.000
_cell.length_b   1.000
_cell.length_c   1.000
_cell.angle_alpha   90.00
_cell.angle_beta   90.00
_cell.angle_gamma   90.00
#
_symmetry.space_group_name_H-M   'P 1'
#
loop_
_entity.id
_entity.type
_entity.pdbx_description
1 polymer ?
#
loop_
_entity_poly.entity_id
_entity_poly.type
_entity_poly.pdbx_seq_one_letter_code
_entity_poly.pdbx_strand_id
1 'polypeptide(L)'
;MNRPLAIAFTLLVASTAAQSQTQTQTLTQWNFNSVTPDASTATGSLLPNVGSGTATLVGTTGSFASGVGSTDPAAIDNSGWGTSGYATQGTGDRTRGVQFNVSTVGFNLIAVSWDQRLSNTAARSAQFQYSLNGTNFTDFGAVFSGSPGDTWFNNRSVDLSSVAGVGNNANFAFRVVAAFEPLTSAYAAATTSSTYATTGTWRFDQVSVTAVPEPGTYAMMLAGLAMIGFMALRRSR
;
A
#
# COMPACT_ATOMS: atom_id res chain seq x y z
N MET A 1 72.75 12.35 22.77
CA MET A 1 72.17 11.26 21.94
C MET A 1 70.66 11.20 22.19
N ASN A 2 69.88 11.95 21.40
CA ASN A 2 68.42 11.98 21.54
C ASN A 2 67.81 11.05 20.48
N ARG A 3 67.14 10.00 20.91
CA ARG A 3 66.36 9.09 20.05
C ARG A 3 64.93 9.63 19.88
N PRO A 4 64.42 9.81 18.69
CA PRO A 4 63.00 10.16 18.52
C PRO A 4 62.13 8.93 18.75
N LEU A 5 61.13 9.08 19.61
CA LEU A 5 60.08 8.10 19.88
C LEU A 5 59.09 8.11 18.69
N ALA A 6 59.11 7.09 17.88
CA ALA A 6 58.12 6.90 16.81
C ALA A 6 56.83 6.37 17.41
N ILE A 7 55.79 7.18 17.47
CA ILE A 7 54.45 6.76 17.84
C ILE A 7 53.78 6.17 16.59
N ALA A 8 53.69 4.85 16.55
CA ALA A 8 52.92 4.15 15.53
C ALA A 8 51.41 4.31 15.83
N PHE A 9 50.73 5.10 15.02
CA PHE A 9 49.27 5.19 15.06
C PHE A 9 48.66 4.00 14.31
N THR A 10 48.28 2.97 15.04
CA THR A 10 47.55 1.84 14.50
C THR A 10 46.11 2.27 14.20
N LEU A 11 45.80 2.52 12.93
CA LEU A 11 44.43 2.77 12.46
C LEU A 11 43.61 1.50 12.58
N LEU A 12 42.88 1.35 13.67
CA LEU A 12 41.90 0.29 13.84
C LEU A 12 40.72 0.60 12.93
N VAL A 13 40.71 0.07 11.71
CA VAL A 13 39.54 0.07 10.83
C VAL A 13 38.56 -0.94 11.43
N ALA A 14 37.67 -0.48 12.28
CA ALA A 14 36.49 -1.24 12.67
C ALA A 14 35.61 -1.37 11.45
N SER A 15 35.70 -2.49 10.75
CA SER A 15 34.72 -2.93 9.78
C SER A 15 33.45 -3.30 10.55
N THR A 16 32.63 -2.32 10.87
CA THR A 16 31.23 -2.56 11.23
C THR A 16 30.57 -3.09 9.95
N ALA A 17 30.41 -4.41 9.84
CA ALA A 17 29.47 -4.97 8.91
C ALA A 17 28.13 -4.26 9.18
N ALA A 18 27.74 -3.38 8.26
CA ALA A 18 26.43 -2.77 8.29
C ALA A 18 25.44 -3.92 8.19
N GLN A 19 24.89 -4.35 9.31
CA GLN A 19 23.74 -5.22 9.32
C GLN A 19 22.66 -4.43 8.61
N SER A 20 22.32 -4.86 7.40
CA SER A 20 21.17 -4.39 6.66
C SER A 20 19.96 -4.69 7.55
N GLN A 21 19.52 -3.70 8.33
CA GLN A 21 18.23 -3.80 8.99
C GLN A 21 17.18 -3.76 7.91
N THR A 22 16.58 -4.91 7.65
CA THR A 22 15.39 -5.06 6.81
C THR A 22 14.17 -4.52 7.58
N GLN A 23 14.19 -3.23 7.90
CA GLN A 23 13.08 -2.59 8.57
C GLN A 23 12.01 -2.23 7.55
N THR A 24 10.91 -2.96 7.57
CA THR A 24 9.72 -2.63 6.80
C THR A 24 9.16 -1.30 7.28
N GLN A 25 8.86 -0.40 6.35
CA GLN A 25 8.21 0.88 6.62
C GLN A 25 7.00 1.10 5.70
N THR A 26 6.06 1.91 6.14
CA THR A 26 4.97 2.38 5.29
C THR A 26 5.51 3.36 4.27
N LEU A 27 5.46 2.99 2.99
CA LEU A 27 5.85 3.83 1.87
C LEU A 27 4.75 4.82 1.51
N THR A 28 3.52 4.34 1.48
CA THR A 28 2.34 5.16 1.17
C THR A 28 1.12 4.57 1.89
N GLN A 29 0.25 5.46 2.40
CA GLN A 29 -1.00 5.04 3.03
C GLN A 29 -2.14 6.01 2.69
N TRP A 30 -3.34 5.48 2.49
CA TRP A 30 -4.60 6.21 2.40
C TRP A 30 -5.52 5.76 3.53
N ASN A 31 -5.88 6.68 4.41
CA ASN A 31 -6.92 6.49 5.42
C ASN A 31 -8.24 7.15 5.03
N PHE A 32 -8.29 7.81 3.88
CA PHE A 32 -9.46 8.47 3.30
C PHE A 32 -10.16 9.54 4.16
N ASN A 33 -9.62 9.88 5.30
CA ASN A 33 -10.12 10.94 6.17
C ASN A 33 -9.93 12.31 5.50
N SER A 34 -10.67 13.31 5.93
CA SER A 34 -10.55 14.68 5.41
C SER A 34 -9.16 15.25 5.72
N VAL A 35 -8.57 16.02 4.80
CA VAL A 35 -7.26 16.66 5.01
C VAL A 35 -7.29 17.60 6.22
N THR A 36 -8.40 18.33 6.35
CA THR A 36 -8.72 19.06 7.59
C THR A 36 -9.81 18.26 8.28
N PRO A 37 -9.51 17.67 9.45
CA PRO A 37 -10.50 16.83 10.15
C PRO A 37 -11.82 17.57 10.38
N ASP A 38 -12.91 16.89 10.09
CA ASP A 38 -14.26 17.37 10.35
C ASP A 38 -15.07 16.27 11.08
N ALA A 39 -16.34 16.47 11.33
CA ALA A 39 -17.17 15.46 11.98
C ALA A 39 -17.98 14.61 10.98
N SER A 40 -17.75 14.79 9.68
CA SER A 40 -18.54 14.17 8.62
C SER A 40 -17.80 12.99 8.00
N THR A 41 -18.36 11.80 8.07
CA THR A 41 -17.86 10.65 7.33
C THR A 41 -18.30 10.60 5.86
N ALA A 42 -19.08 11.59 5.41
CA ALA A 42 -19.48 11.76 4.01
C ALA A 42 -18.50 12.61 3.21
N THR A 43 -17.53 13.20 3.88
CA THR A 43 -16.38 13.93 3.34
C THR A 43 -15.12 13.09 3.51
N GLY A 44 -14.06 13.41 2.76
CA GLY A 44 -12.82 12.67 2.83
C GLY A 44 -11.83 13.08 1.74
N SER A 45 -10.71 12.38 1.66
CA SER A 45 -9.64 12.69 0.72
C SER A 45 -9.13 11.45 0.00
N LEU A 46 -8.79 11.60 -1.28
CA LEU A 46 -8.04 10.62 -2.06
C LEU A 46 -6.53 10.88 -2.04
N LEU A 47 -6.09 11.91 -1.31
CA LEU A 47 -4.67 12.14 -1.08
C LEU A 47 -4.17 11.16 0.00
N PRO A 48 -2.98 10.58 -0.16
CA PRO A 48 -2.41 9.74 0.88
C PRO A 48 -2.07 10.58 2.12
N ASN A 49 -2.32 10.03 3.30
CA ASN A 49 -1.91 10.63 4.58
C ASN A 49 -0.44 10.32 4.93
N VAL A 50 0.16 9.31 4.28
CA VAL A 50 1.59 9.00 4.34
C VAL A 50 2.13 8.84 2.93
N GLY A 51 3.30 9.42 2.65
CA GLY A 51 4.00 9.27 1.38
C GLY A 51 3.31 9.96 0.21
N SER A 52 3.40 9.37 -0.98
CA SER A 52 2.84 9.93 -2.21
C SER A 52 2.27 8.83 -3.11
N GLY A 53 1.24 9.17 -3.87
CA GLY A 53 0.57 8.26 -4.79
C GLY A 53 -0.77 8.81 -5.25
N THR A 54 -1.46 8.06 -6.10
CA THR A 54 -2.81 8.41 -6.56
C THR A 54 -3.77 7.25 -6.38
N ALA A 55 -4.99 7.55 -5.96
CA ALA A 55 -6.12 6.62 -5.88
C ALA A 55 -7.16 6.99 -6.93
N THR A 56 -7.61 6.04 -7.74
CA THR A 56 -8.55 6.28 -8.84
C THR A 56 -9.60 5.17 -8.94
N LEU A 57 -10.75 5.51 -9.50
CA LEU A 57 -11.82 4.57 -9.78
C LEU A 57 -11.54 3.82 -11.09
N VAL A 58 -11.91 2.54 -11.13
CA VAL A 58 -11.86 1.71 -12.34
C VAL A 58 -13.28 1.30 -12.70
N GLY A 59 -13.92 2.04 -13.58
CA GLY A 59 -15.27 1.76 -14.07
C GLY A 59 -16.38 1.84 -13.02
N THR A 60 -16.11 2.36 -11.84
CA THR A 60 -17.04 2.54 -10.71
C THR A 60 -17.31 4.02 -10.44
N THR A 61 -18.23 4.33 -9.54
CA THR A 61 -18.45 5.65 -8.96
C THR A 61 -17.99 5.64 -7.50
N GLY A 62 -17.52 6.78 -7.00
CA GLY A 62 -16.96 6.92 -5.66
C GLY A 62 -17.78 7.87 -4.76
N SER A 63 -17.73 7.60 -3.47
CA SER A 63 -18.25 8.46 -2.42
C SER A 63 -17.47 8.19 -1.12
N PHE A 64 -17.58 9.06 -0.14
CA PHE A 64 -17.09 8.76 1.20
C PHE A 64 -18.24 8.32 2.09
N ALA A 65 -17.95 7.46 3.05
CA ALA A 65 -18.88 6.99 4.05
C ALA A 65 -18.10 6.49 5.27
N SER A 66 -18.79 6.23 6.40
CA SER A 66 -18.15 5.85 7.66
C SER A 66 -17.12 4.72 7.52
N GLY A 67 -15.90 4.95 7.97
CA GLY A 67 -14.82 3.97 8.12
C GLY A 67 -14.92 3.16 9.42
N VAL A 68 -15.87 3.45 10.29
CA VAL A 68 -16.01 2.77 11.59
C VAL A 68 -16.09 1.26 11.43
N GLY A 69 -15.19 0.56 12.14
CA GLY A 69 -15.00 -0.89 12.04
C GLY A 69 -13.80 -1.32 11.21
N SER A 70 -13.16 -0.40 10.45
CA SER A 70 -11.82 -0.60 9.89
C SER A 70 -10.75 -0.54 11.01
N THR A 71 -9.50 -0.72 10.64
CA THR A 71 -8.36 -0.56 11.57
C THR A 71 -7.91 0.90 11.72
N ASP A 72 -8.60 1.85 11.10
CA ASP A 72 -8.30 3.27 11.30
C ASP A 72 -8.56 3.67 12.76
N PRO A 73 -7.55 4.19 13.47
CA PRO A 73 -7.69 4.61 14.86
C PRO A 73 -8.43 5.94 15.03
N ALA A 74 -8.81 6.62 13.95
CA ALA A 74 -9.50 7.92 14.03
C ALA A 74 -10.82 7.79 14.77
N ALA A 75 -10.98 8.58 15.84
CA ALA A 75 -12.22 8.62 16.63
C ALA A 75 -13.26 9.58 16.05
N ILE A 76 -12.81 10.57 15.29
CA ILE A 76 -13.61 11.60 14.60
C ILE A 76 -13.12 11.65 13.16
N ASP A 77 -14.00 11.91 12.20
CA ASP A 77 -13.66 11.95 10.78
C ASP A 77 -13.06 10.62 10.26
N ASN A 78 -13.58 9.49 10.72
CA ASN A 78 -13.19 8.18 10.23
C ASN A 78 -14.01 7.88 8.98
N SER A 79 -13.44 8.18 7.81
CA SER A 79 -14.07 8.04 6.50
C SER A 79 -13.44 6.91 5.71
N GLY A 80 -14.25 6.08 5.09
CA GLY A 80 -13.80 5.08 4.13
C GLY A 80 -14.22 5.47 2.70
N TRP A 81 -13.44 5.07 1.71
CA TRP A 81 -13.74 5.31 0.30
C TRP A 81 -14.71 4.27 -0.25
N GLY A 82 -15.96 4.67 -0.42
CA GLY A 82 -17.03 3.86 -0.97
C GLY A 82 -17.02 3.84 -2.50
N THR A 83 -17.30 2.68 -3.08
CA THR A 83 -17.45 2.50 -4.53
C THR A 83 -18.74 1.76 -4.85
N SER A 84 -19.36 2.09 -6.00
CA SER A 84 -20.56 1.44 -6.53
C SER A 84 -20.56 1.49 -8.07
N GLY A 85 -21.62 1.01 -8.71
CA GLY A 85 -21.67 0.99 -10.18
C GLY A 85 -20.84 -0.13 -10.78
N TYR A 86 -20.87 -1.31 -10.16
CA TYR A 86 -20.18 -2.51 -10.63
C TYR A 86 -20.83 -3.09 -11.91
N ALA A 87 -20.16 -4.03 -12.56
CA ALA A 87 -20.63 -4.61 -13.81
C ALA A 87 -21.92 -5.41 -13.62
N THR A 88 -22.71 -5.50 -14.67
CA THR A 88 -23.91 -6.36 -14.67
C THR A 88 -23.53 -7.83 -14.54
N GLN A 89 -24.45 -8.62 -13.99
CA GLN A 89 -24.26 -10.04 -13.79
C GLN A 89 -23.81 -10.74 -15.10
N GLY A 90 -22.80 -11.60 -15.00
CA GLY A 90 -22.25 -12.35 -16.13
C GLY A 90 -21.38 -11.54 -17.10
N THR A 91 -21.03 -10.29 -16.76
CA THR A 91 -20.18 -9.44 -17.61
C THR A 91 -19.09 -8.74 -16.79
N GLY A 92 -18.03 -8.30 -17.48
CA GLY A 92 -17.03 -7.39 -16.88
C GLY A 92 -16.28 -7.98 -15.69
N ASP A 93 -16.01 -9.28 -15.68
CA ASP A 93 -15.13 -9.90 -14.67
C ASP A 93 -13.81 -9.16 -14.58
N ARG A 94 -13.41 -8.79 -13.35
CA ARG A 94 -12.13 -8.11 -13.03
C ARG A 94 -11.89 -6.78 -13.74
N THR A 95 -12.96 -6.07 -14.12
CA THR A 95 -12.86 -4.81 -14.86
C THR A 95 -13.25 -3.59 -14.05
N ARG A 96 -13.84 -3.75 -12.85
CA ARG A 96 -14.35 -2.64 -12.04
C ARG A 96 -13.89 -2.73 -10.59
N GLY A 97 -13.47 -1.59 -10.04
CA GLY A 97 -12.96 -1.50 -8.68
C GLY A 97 -12.18 -0.21 -8.43
N VAL A 98 -11.01 -0.33 -7.82
CA VAL A 98 -10.11 0.78 -7.49
C VAL A 98 -8.70 0.50 -7.95
N GLN A 99 -7.94 1.56 -8.25
CA GLN A 99 -6.54 1.52 -8.62
C GLN A 99 -5.74 2.51 -7.79
N PHE A 100 -4.53 2.09 -7.43
CA PHE A 100 -3.53 2.91 -6.75
C PHE A 100 -2.23 2.88 -7.54
N ASN A 101 -1.60 4.05 -7.71
CA ASN A 101 -0.28 4.16 -8.34
C ASN A 101 0.70 4.70 -7.30
N VAL A 102 1.83 4.01 -7.15
CA VAL A 102 2.85 4.33 -6.14
C VAL A 102 4.23 4.13 -6.75
N SER A 103 5.12 5.10 -6.57
CA SER A 103 6.54 4.90 -6.90
C SER A 103 7.22 4.10 -5.80
N THR A 104 7.85 2.98 -6.16
CA THR A 104 8.64 2.15 -5.25
C THR A 104 10.15 2.35 -5.44
N VAL A 105 10.56 3.43 -6.12
CA VAL A 105 11.98 3.75 -6.38
C VAL A 105 12.75 3.85 -5.06
N GLY A 106 13.87 3.13 -4.97
CA GLY A 106 14.71 3.03 -3.78
C GLY A 106 14.19 2.05 -2.72
N PHE A 107 13.18 1.24 -3.05
CA PHE A 107 12.56 0.27 -2.14
C PHE A 107 12.38 -1.08 -2.78
N ASN A 108 12.51 -2.13 -1.96
CA ASN A 108 12.27 -3.53 -2.32
C ASN A 108 11.30 -4.17 -1.31
N LEU A 109 11.00 -5.46 -1.51
CA LEU A 109 10.14 -6.27 -0.65
C LEU A 109 8.77 -5.59 -0.41
N ILE A 110 8.10 -5.28 -1.51
CA ILE A 110 6.82 -4.55 -1.51
C ILE A 110 5.70 -5.48 -1.03
N ALA A 111 4.90 -4.99 -0.09
CA ALA A 111 3.64 -5.61 0.29
C ALA A 111 2.53 -4.56 0.30
N VAL A 112 1.31 -4.98 0.01
CA VAL A 112 0.11 -4.14 -0.01
C VAL A 112 -0.89 -4.68 1.00
N SER A 113 -1.52 -3.80 1.77
CA SER A 113 -2.62 -4.17 2.68
C SER A 113 -3.76 -3.16 2.61
N TRP A 114 -4.96 -3.61 2.96
CA TRP A 114 -6.15 -2.75 3.00
C TRP A 114 -7.24 -3.35 3.88
N ASP A 115 -8.12 -2.50 4.36
CA ASP A 115 -9.39 -2.89 4.94
C ASP A 115 -10.49 -2.76 3.89
N GLN A 116 -11.41 -3.73 3.85
CA GLN A 116 -12.48 -3.74 2.88
C GLN A 116 -13.82 -4.12 3.53
N ARG A 117 -14.84 -3.31 3.30
CA ARG A 117 -16.22 -3.63 3.67
C ARG A 117 -17.06 -3.83 2.41
N LEU A 118 -17.95 -4.79 2.46
CA LEU A 118 -18.87 -5.09 1.38
C LEU A 118 -20.31 -4.94 1.88
N SER A 119 -21.18 -4.26 1.13
CA SER A 119 -22.61 -4.28 1.42
C SER A 119 -23.21 -5.65 1.10
N ASN A 120 -24.41 -5.94 1.61
CA ASN A 120 -25.06 -7.23 1.47
C ASN A 120 -25.18 -7.71 0.02
N THR A 121 -25.44 -6.80 -0.92
CA THR A 121 -25.66 -7.08 -2.35
C THR A 121 -24.40 -6.91 -3.21
N ALA A 122 -23.28 -6.48 -2.63
CA ALA A 122 -22.02 -6.30 -3.35
C ALA A 122 -21.43 -7.65 -3.81
N ALA A 123 -20.60 -7.62 -4.85
CA ALA A 123 -19.81 -8.80 -5.21
C ALA A 123 -18.92 -9.20 -4.02
N ARG A 124 -19.01 -10.48 -3.60
CA ARG A 124 -18.22 -11.00 -2.49
C ARG A 124 -16.78 -11.32 -2.86
N SER A 125 -16.52 -11.51 -4.15
CA SER A 125 -15.23 -11.95 -4.67
C SER A 125 -14.45 -10.78 -5.24
N ALA A 126 -13.19 -10.61 -4.81
CA ALA A 126 -12.27 -9.56 -5.22
C ALA A 126 -10.95 -10.16 -5.73
N GLN A 127 -10.45 -9.70 -6.87
CA GLN A 127 -9.13 -10.04 -7.39
C GLN A 127 -8.18 -8.89 -7.16
N PHE A 128 -7.00 -9.19 -6.62
CA PHE A 128 -5.87 -8.27 -6.62
C PHE A 128 -5.12 -8.37 -7.95
N GLN A 129 -4.75 -7.23 -8.50
CA GLN A 129 -3.95 -7.13 -9.72
C GLN A 129 -2.79 -6.16 -9.48
N TYR A 130 -1.63 -6.42 -10.10
CA TYR A 130 -0.52 -5.50 -10.12
C TYR A 130 -0.11 -5.12 -11.54
N SER A 131 0.59 -4.01 -11.67
CA SER A 131 1.15 -3.52 -12.91
C SER A 131 2.56 -2.97 -12.68
N LEU A 132 3.46 -3.25 -13.63
CA LEU A 132 4.82 -2.71 -13.66
C LEU A 132 4.95 -1.43 -14.48
N ASN A 133 3.91 -1.05 -15.22
CA ASN A 133 3.91 0.13 -16.11
C ASN A 133 2.70 1.06 -15.89
N GLY A 134 1.87 0.79 -14.87
CA GLY A 134 0.69 1.58 -14.55
C GLY A 134 -0.53 1.35 -15.46
N THR A 135 -0.40 0.56 -16.53
CA THR A 135 -1.44 0.39 -17.56
C THR A 135 -1.85 -1.06 -17.78
N ASN A 136 -0.90 -1.98 -17.84
CA ASN A 136 -1.16 -3.41 -18.05
C ASN A 136 -1.18 -4.12 -16.71
N PHE A 137 -2.31 -4.75 -16.38
CA PHE A 137 -2.53 -5.38 -15.08
C PHE A 137 -2.53 -6.90 -15.20
N THR A 138 -1.90 -7.55 -14.23
CA THR A 138 -1.81 -9.00 -14.10
C THR A 138 -2.47 -9.43 -12.79
N ASP A 139 -3.31 -10.45 -12.84
CA ASP A 139 -3.89 -11.05 -11.63
C ASP A 139 -2.80 -11.64 -10.75
N PHE A 140 -2.92 -11.47 -9.45
CA PHE A 140 -1.98 -12.02 -8.48
C PHE A 140 -2.70 -12.61 -7.27
N GLY A 141 -2.25 -13.80 -6.87
CA GLY A 141 -2.81 -14.51 -5.74
C GLY A 141 -4.22 -15.08 -5.99
N ALA A 142 -4.80 -15.64 -4.96
CA ALA A 142 -6.16 -16.14 -4.98
C ALA A 142 -7.18 -15.00 -4.90
N VAL A 143 -8.40 -15.27 -5.36
CA VAL A 143 -9.53 -14.38 -5.17
C VAL A 143 -9.85 -14.26 -3.68
N PHE A 144 -9.94 -13.04 -3.17
CA PHE A 144 -10.41 -12.77 -1.82
C PHE A 144 -11.92 -12.93 -1.77
N SER A 145 -12.41 -13.65 -0.78
CA SER A 145 -13.85 -13.74 -0.51
C SER A 145 -14.25 -12.88 0.68
N GLY A 146 -15.41 -12.26 0.62
CA GLY A 146 -15.99 -11.44 1.68
C GLY A 146 -17.45 -11.83 1.96
N SER A 147 -17.68 -12.58 3.03
CA SER A 147 -19.00 -12.95 3.54
C SER A 147 -18.91 -13.11 5.06
N PRO A 148 -19.91 -12.61 5.83
CA PRO A 148 -21.16 -11.96 5.39
C PRO A 148 -20.94 -10.52 4.90
N GLY A 149 -21.96 -9.97 4.25
CA GLY A 149 -22.02 -8.55 3.94
C GLY A 149 -22.14 -7.66 5.18
N ASP A 150 -22.01 -6.35 4.99
CA ASP A 150 -21.99 -5.33 6.03
C ASP A 150 -20.92 -5.51 7.12
N THR A 151 -19.87 -6.26 6.78
CA THR A 151 -18.73 -6.58 7.65
C THR A 151 -17.44 -6.01 7.06
N TRP A 152 -16.56 -5.49 7.91
CA TRP A 152 -15.21 -5.16 7.56
C TRP A 152 -14.32 -6.39 7.56
N PHE A 153 -13.55 -6.57 6.50
CA PHE A 153 -12.48 -7.55 6.34
C PHE A 153 -11.17 -6.79 6.46
N ASN A 154 -10.67 -6.71 7.67
CA ASN A 154 -9.50 -5.93 8.02
C ASN A 154 -8.21 -6.67 7.70
N ASN A 155 -7.15 -5.89 7.41
CA ASN A 155 -5.79 -6.40 7.15
C ASN A 155 -5.72 -7.43 6.01
N ARG A 156 -6.55 -7.30 4.97
CA ARG A 156 -6.31 -8.01 3.72
C ARG A 156 -4.93 -7.63 3.21
N SER A 157 -4.13 -8.60 2.76
CA SER A 157 -2.76 -8.31 2.36
C SER A 157 -2.30 -9.18 1.20
N VAL A 158 -1.35 -8.65 0.46
CA VAL A 158 -0.66 -9.30 -0.66
C VAL A 158 0.82 -9.00 -0.55
N ASP A 159 1.63 -10.04 -0.50
CA ASP A 159 3.09 -9.96 -0.52
C ASP A 159 3.58 -10.07 -1.98
N LEU A 160 4.18 -9.01 -2.48
CA LEU A 160 4.76 -8.92 -3.82
C LEU A 160 6.29 -9.02 -3.81
N SER A 161 6.89 -9.39 -2.69
CA SER A 161 8.35 -9.44 -2.53
C SER A 161 9.05 -10.38 -3.53
N SER A 162 8.34 -11.40 -3.99
CA SER A 162 8.82 -12.35 -5.01
C SER A 162 8.58 -11.92 -6.46
N VAL A 163 7.86 -10.82 -6.68
CA VAL A 163 7.52 -10.35 -8.04
C VAL A 163 8.63 -9.43 -8.55
N ALA A 164 9.36 -9.89 -9.55
CA ALA A 164 10.42 -9.10 -10.16
C ALA A 164 9.88 -7.80 -10.79
N GLY A 165 10.57 -6.69 -10.55
CA GLY A 165 10.24 -5.38 -11.11
C GLY A 165 9.16 -4.60 -10.37
N VAL A 166 8.60 -5.12 -9.27
CA VAL A 166 7.71 -4.35 -8.38
C VAL A 166 8.51 -3.39 -7.49
N GLY A 167 9.65 -3.84 -6.97
CA GLY A 167 10.61 -2.97 -6.27
C GLY A 167 11.36 -2.06 -7.24
N ASN A 168 11.83 -0.91 -6.75
CA ASN A 168 12.58 0.11 -7.48
C ASN A 168 11.89 0.55 -8.80
N ASN A 169 10.59 0.74 -8.77
CA ASN A 169 9.74 1.00 -9.93
C ASN A 169 8.95 2.30 -9.77
N ALA A 170 9.17 3.24 -10.67
CA ALA A 170 8.45 4.52 -10.67
C ALA A 170 6.97 4.40 -11.11
N ASN A 171 6.60 3.32 -11.80
CA ASN A 171 5.30 3.13 -12.44
C ASN A 171 4.51 1.94 -11.83
N PHE A 172 4.88 1.49 -10.63
CA PHE A 172 4.14 0.45 -9.96
C PHE A 172 2.70 0.89 -9.69
N ALA A 173 1.76 0.02 -9.97
CA ALA A 173 0.36 0.21 -9.65
C ALA A 173 -0.28 -1.11 -9.23
N PHE A 174 -1.38 -1.02 -8.48
CA PHE A 174 -2.20 -2.18 -8.14
C PHE A 174 -3.69 -1.83 -8.20
N ARG A 175 -4.51 -2.85 -8.35
CA ARG A 175 -5.97 -2.78 -8.36
C ARG A 175 -6.57 -3.79 -7.40
N VAL A 176 -7.72 -3.45 -6.87
CA VAL A 176 -8.66 -4.39 -6.25
C VAL A 176 -9.95 -4.30 -7.02
N VAL A 177 -10.27 -5.36 -7.76
CA VAL A 177 -11.38 -5.39 -8.72
C VAL A 177 -12.37 -6.50 -8.40
N ALA A 178 -13.66 -6.28 -8.69
CA ALA A 178 -14.70 -7.28 -8.50
C ALA A 178 -14.48 -8.45 -9.46
N ALA A 179 -14.53 -9.66 -8.93
CA ALA A 179 -14.36 -10.90 -9.67
C ALA A 179 -15.62 -11.76 -9.60
N PHE A 180 -15.80 -12.61 -10.61
CA PHE A 180 -16.78 -13.69 -10.53
C PHE A 180 -16.44 -14.63 -9.38
N GLU A 181 -17.43 -15.28 -8.85
CA GLU A 181 -17.24 -16.37 -7.91
C GLU A 181 -16.37 -17.46 -8.55
N PRO A 182 -15.34 -17.96 -7.86
CA PRO A 182 -14.46 -18.97 -8.40
C PRO A 182 -15.23 -20.16 -9.03
N LEU A 183 -14.76 -20.60 -10.18
CA LEU A 183 -15.35 -21.67 -10.98
C LEU A 183 -16.75 -21.37 -11.55
N THR A 184 -17.14 -20.09 -11.59
CA THR A 184 -18.40 -19.64 -12.21
C THR A 184 -18.15 -18.50 -13.19
N SER A 185 -19.18 -18.10 -13.93
CA SER A 185 -19.21 -16.91 -14.78
C SER A 185 -20.17 -15.84 -14.23
N ALA A 186 -20.29 -15.76 -12.89
CA ALA A 186 -21.28 -14.91 -12.24
C ALA A 186 -20.73 -14.29 -10.94
N TYR A 187 -21.19 -13.10 -10.59
CA TYR A 187 -20.94 -12.51 -9.26
C TYR A 187 -21.86 -13.17 -8.22
N ALA A 188 -21.33 -13.43 -7.05
CA ALA A 188 -22.11 -13.82 -5.89
C ALA A 188 -22.21 -12.65 -4.91
N ALA A 189 -23.35 -12.45 -4.29
CA ALA A 189 -23.57 -11.44 -3.26
C ALA A 189 -22.78 -11.76 -1.98
N ALA A 190 -22.34 -10.72 -1.24
CA ALA A 190 -21.62 -10.86 0.02
C ALA A 190 -22.48 -11.56 1.09
N THR A 191 -23.78 -11.31 1.12
CA THR A 191 -24.71 -12.06 1.96
C THR A 191 -25.40 -13.16 1.15
N THR A 192 -25.33 -14.38 1.62
CA THR A 192 -25.80 -15.57 0.88
C THR A 192 -27.31 -15.56 0.59
N SER A 193 -28.10 -14.87 1.41
CA SER A 193 -29.54 -14.68 1.19
C SER A 193 -29.87 -13.50 0.28
N SER A 194 -28.88 -12.74 -0.16
CA SER A 194 -29.04 -11.59 -1.07
C SER A 194 -28.73 -11.97 -2.51
N THR A 195 -29.25 -11.17 -3.44
CA THR A 195 -28.87 -11.24 -4.85
C THR A 195 -27.85 -10.14 -5.15
N TYR A 196 -26.85 -10.47 -5.96
CA TYR A 196 -25.89 -9.48 -6.43
C TYR A 196 -26.58 -8.32 -7.15
N ALA A 197 -26.14 -7.10 -6.85
CA ALA A 197 -26.61 -5.89 -7.50
C ALA A 197 -25.43 -5.00 -7.90
N THR A 198 -25.51 -4.35 -9.06
CA THR A 198 -24.50 -3.40 -9.56
C THR A 198 -24.34 -2.18 -8.64
N THR A 199 -25.37 -1.87 -7.86
CA THR A 199 -25.40 -0.81 -6.84
C THR A 199 -24.85 -1.26 -5.49
N GLY A 200 -24.53 -2.54 -5.33
CA GLY A 200 -23.80 -3.03 -4.16
C GLY A 200 -22.50 -2.26 -3.98
N THR A 201 -22.15 -1.93 -2.73
CA THR A 201 -21.01 -1.05 -2.46
C THR A 201 -19.84 -1.82 -1.86
N TRP A 202 -18.64 -1.50 -2.29
CA TRP A 202 -17.43 -1.75 -1.55
C TRP A 202 -17.00 -0.47 -0.84
N ARG A 203 -16.29 -0.63 0.27
CA ARG A 203 -15.65 0.47 0.97
C ARG A 203 -14.24 0.05 1.33
N PHE A 204 -13.30 0.95 1.09
CA PHE A 204 -11.88 0.75 1.36
C PHE A 204 -11.43 1.69 2.47
N ASP A 205 -10.51 1.22 3.29
CA ASP A 205 -9.83 2.00 4.30
C ASP A 205 -8.42 1.46 4.54
N GLN A 206 -7.55 2.25 5.18
CA GLN A 206 -6.18 1.85 5.56
C GLN A 206 -5.41 1.18 4.43
N VAL A 207 -5.59 1.64 3.18
CA VAL A 207 -4.84 1.12 2.04
C VAL A 207 -3.39 1.53 2.18
N SER A 208 -2.50 0.54 2.33
CA SER A 208 -1.08 0.79 2.63
C SER A 208 -0.17 0.00 1.70
N VAL A 209 0.92 0.62 1.30
CA VAL A 209 2.06 -0.01 0.65
C VAL A 209 3.21 0.03 1.62
N THR A 210 3.73 -1.13 2.00
CA THR A 210 4.91 -1.26 2.85
C THR A 210 6.08 -1.77 2.05
N ALA A 211 7.29 -1.37 2.43
CA ALA A 211 8.50 -1.65 1.69
C ALA A 211 9.73 -1.63 2.60
N VAL A 212 10.83 -2.18 2.10
CA VAL A 212 12.14 -2.09 2.73
C VAL A 212 13.04 -1.22 1.85
N PRO A 213 13.68 -0.16 2.39
CA PRO A 213 14.63 0.64 1.64
C PRO A 213 15.81 -0.20 1.13
N GLU A 214 16.32 0.13 -0.05
CA GLU A 214 17.49 -0.55 -0.59
C GLU A 214 18.74 -0.27 0.27
N PRO A 215 19.59 -1.28 0.53
CA PRO A 215 20.81 -1.12 1.34
C PRO A 215 21.74 0.00 0.85
N GLY A 216 21.77 0.26 -0.46
CA GLY A 216 22.55 1.33 -1.07
C GLY A 216 22.21 2.73 -0.55
N THR A 217 20.94 2.98 -0.24
CA THR A 217 20.48 4.27 0.30
C THR A 217 21.09 4.55 1.68
N TYR A 218 21.14 3.55 2.56
CA TYR A 218 21.76 3.67 3.87
C TYR A 218 23.29 3.79 3.78
N ALA A 219 23.91 3.03 2.88
CA ALA A 219 25.36 3.08 2.68
C ALA A 219 25.82 4.48 2.22
N MET A 220 25.09 5.09 1.28
CA MET A 220 25.37 6.45 0.81
C MET A 220 25.15 7.51 1.89
N MET A 221 24.10 7.36 2.71
CA MET A 221 23.85 8.26 3.83
C MET A 221 24.96 8.18 4.88
N LEU A 222 25.39 6.98 5.26
CA LEU A 222 26.48 6.76 6.20
C LEU A 222 27.82 7.28 5.65
N ALA A 223 28.11 7.06 4.37
CA ALA A 223 29.29 7.60 3.71
C ALA A 223 29.29 9.14 3.69
N GLY A 224 28.12 9.75 3.43
CA GLY A 224 27.95 11.20 3.50
C GLY A 224 28.20 11.77 4.90
N LEU A 225 27.63 11.14 5.93
CA LEU A 225 27.85 11.52 7.33
C LEU A 225 29.32 11.36 7.75
N ALA A 226 29.97 10.28 7.34
CA ALA A 226 31.40 10.04 7.61
C ALA A 226 32.28 11.11 6.96
N MET A 227 32.00 11.52 5.72
CA MET A 227 32.73 12.61 5.05
C MET A 227 32.54 13.95 5.76
N ILE A 228 31.32 14.27 6.19
CA ILE A 228 31.05 15.52 6.95
C ILE A 228 31.80 15.51 8.28
N GLY A 229 31.80 14.41 9.01
CA GLY A 229 32.53 14.22 10.25
C GLY A 229 34.04 14.39 10.07
N PHE A 230 34.59 13.80 9.00
CA PHE A 230 36.01 13.92 8.65
C PHE A 230 36.42 15.38 8.31
N MET A 231 35.58 16.10 7.54
CA MET A 231 35.82 17.50 7.22
C MET A 231 35.75 18.41 8.46
N ALA A 232 34.82 18.16 9.39
CA ALA A 232 34.69 18.88 10.63
C ALA A 232 35.93 18.71 11.52
N LEU A 233 36.45 17.49 11.66
CA LEU A 233 37.67 17.18 12.41
C LEU A 233 38.92 17.83 11.80
N ARG A 234 38.99 17.94 10.47
CA ARG A 234 40.12 18.59 9.77
C ARG A 234 40.13 20.10 9.91
N ARG A 235 38.96 20.71 10.12
CA ARG A 235 38.79 22.16 10.29
C ARG A 235 39.09 22.63 11.72
N SER A 236 39.07 21.72 12.70
CA SER A 236 39.35 22.00 14.12
C SER A 236 40.82 21.83 14.52
N ARG A 237 41.68 21.49 13.58
CA ARG A 237 43.15 21.45 13.70
C ARG A 237 43.79 22.57 12.89
#